data_d20c627317d8c9ed998e393655b16ec7
#
_entry.id   d20c627317d8c9ed998e393655b16ec7
#
_cell.length_a   1.000
_cell.length_b   1.000
_cell.length_c   1.000
_cell.angle_alpha   90.00
_cell.angle_beta   90.00
_cell.angle_gamma   90.00
#
_symmetry.space_group_name_H-M   'P 1'
#
loop_
_entity.id
_entity.type
_entity.pdbx_description
1 polymer ?
#
loop_
_entity_poly.entity_id
_entity_poly.type
_entity_poly.pdbx_seq_one_letter_code
_entity_poly.pdbx_strand_id
1 'polypeptide(L)'
;EDGAVMGENLVPHPSNTNNLVDTIAFLKSLDPTRLVHYEGWYIITEQNKNRPHSLPDMNSRMYPSVDFVRYIPEHQPAVPFIMCEYTHAMGNSCGDVASYWDFIYKHDDCCGGFVWEWCNHGVKKDGKDYYGGDFGDVLNDGNFCVDGLVELDRSSVHSSLIEVSEAYSPCNVICDNGRFWVENRNDFATLDNFECKCIITENGVETEVSDVDIKGILPHARKQTGITVSAKNAYVCVNFVFTDKIYGIKSVKQAVLSDGYPIKPTTCDNYEYRFEIGANGMPTVLTCNGKNYILPQTRINMWRAPTDNDMQRDKWRKNFLDKAYCFARS
;
A
#
# COMPACT_ATOMS: atom_id res chain seq x y z
N GLU A 1 -14.89 -3.16 -0.35
CA GLU A 1 -14.27 -4.48 -0.44
C GLU A 1 -15.34 -5.55 -0.56
N ASP A 2 -16.17 -5.41 -1.54
CA ASP A 2 -16.97 -6.53 -1.94
C ASP A 2 -16.02 -7.49 -2.61
N GLY A 3 -15.72 -8.63 -1.95
CA GLY A 3 -15.10 -9.74 -2.59
C GLY A 3 -15.89 -10.04 -3.86
N ALA A 4 -15.52 -9.38 -4.93
CA ALA A 4 -16.06 -9.68 -6.22
C ALA A 4 -15.71 -11.13 -6.47
N VAL A 5 -16.69 -12.01 -6.34
CA VAL A 5 -16.57 -13.40 -6.75
C VAL A 5 -16.12 -13.31 -8.21
N MET A 6 -14.89 -13.72 -8.45
CA MET A 6 -14.37 -13.83 -9.81
C MET A 6 -15.31 -14.78 -10.57
N GLY A 7 -16.09 -14.26 -11.47
CA GLY A 7 -17.00 -15.06 -12.28
C GLY A 7 -18.43 -14.54 -12.45
N GLU A 8 -18.86 -13.54 -11.71
CA GLU A 8 -20.15 -12.93 -12.00
C GLU A 8 -20.00 -11.95 -13.15
N ASN A 9 -20.76 -12.19 -14.22
CA ASN A 9 -20.95 -11.27 -15.32
C ASN A 9 -21.60 -9.99 -14.77
N LEU A 10 -20.79 -9.01 -14.40
CA LEU A 10 -21.25 -7.69 -14.01
C LEU A 10 -21.74 -6.96 -15.28
N VAL A 11 -22.89 -7.38 -15.74
CA VAL A 11 -23.64 -6.62 -16.73
C VAL A 11 -24.28 -5.46 -15.96
N PRO A 12 -24.09 -4.20 -16.38
CA PRO A 12 -24.81 -3.07 -15.78
C PRO A 12 -26.30 -3.38 -15.76
N HIS A 13 -26.97 -3.02 -14.67
CA HIS A 13 -28.43 -3.26 -14.59
C HIS A 13 -29.13 -2.57 -15.77
N PRO A 14 -29.94 -3.25 -16.56
CA PRO A 14 -30.52 -2.72 -17.81
C PRO A 14 -31.23 -1.38 -17.67
N SER A 15 -31.73 -1.06 -16.47
CA SER A 15 -32.48 0.17 -16.19
C SER A 15 -31.61 1.44 -16.11
N ASN A 16 -30.27 1.33 -15.97
CA ASN A 16 -29.38 2.49 -15.82
C ASN A 16 -28.54 2.78 -17.07
N THR A 17 -28.57 1.91 -18.08
CA THR A 17 -27.68 2.02 -19.24
C THR A 17 -28.01 3.22 -20.13
N ASN A 18 -29.25 3.59 -20.30
CA ASN A 18 -29.64 4.69 -21.20
C ASN A 18 -29.13 6.05 -20.69
N ASN A 19 -29.35 6.37 -19.40
CA ASN A 19 -28.86 7.63 -18.83
C ASN A 19 -27.34 7.74 -18.89
N LEU A 20 -26.62 6.64 -18.65
CA LEU A 20 -25.17 6.60 -18.73
C LEU A 20 -24.67 6.88 -20.15
N VAL A 21 -25.24 6.18 -21.15
CA VAL A 21 -24.89 6.34 -22.56
C VAL A 21 -25.12 7.78 -23.02
N ASP A 22 -26.28 8.34 -22.68
CA ASP A 22 -26.64 9.72 -23.03
C ASP A 22 -25.73 10.74 -22.35
N THR A 23 -25.37 10.51 -21.07
CA THR A 23 -24.45 11.37 -20.32
C THR A 23 -23.05 11.35 -20.93
N ILE A 24 -22.52 10.17 -21.26
CA ILE A 24 -21.22 10.04 -21.90
C ILE A 24 -21.21 10.74 -23.28
N ALA A 25 -22.24 10.50 -24.09
CA ALA A 25 -22.36 11.15 -25.38
C ALA A 25 -22.40 12.67 -25.24
N PHE A 26 -23.13 13.19 -24.26
CA PHE A 26 -23.21 14.61 -23.95
C PHE A 26 -21.85 15.17 -23.51
N LEU A 27 -21.13 14.52 -22.57
CA LEU A 27 -19.82 14.94 -22.13
C LEU A 27 -18.81 14.99 -23.28
N LYS A 28 -18.79 13.96 -24.12
CA LYS A 28 -17.91 13.92 -25.30
C LYS A 28 -18.27 14.96 -26.36
N SER A 29 -19.54 15.37 -26.43
CA SER A 29 -19.94 16.48 -27.32
C SER A 29 -19.46 17.84 -26.84
N LEU A 30 -19.29 18.02 -25.52
CA LEU A 30 -18.77 19.24 -24.92
C LEU A 30 -17.23 19.30 -25.00
N ASP A 31 -16.56 18.19 -24.71
CA ASP A 31 -15.11 18.09 -24.75
C ASP A 31 -14.67 16.70 -25.26
N PRO A 32 -14.36 16.56 -26.54
CA PRO A 32 -13.90 15.30 -27.11
C PRO A 32 -12.44 14.96 -26.79
N THR A 33 -11.72 15.84 -26.10
CA THR A 33 -10.27 15.68 -25.83
C THR A 33 -10.00 14.92 -24.54
N ARG A 34 -10.98 14.80 -23.64
CA ARG A 34 -10.84 14.13 -22.36
C ARG A 34 -11.44 12.74 -22.38
N LEU A 35 -10.72 11.82 -21.70
CA LEU A 35 -11.21 10.47 -21.47
C LEU A 35 -12.36 10.48 -20.45
N VAL A 36 -13.34 9.66 -20.70
CA VAL A 36 -14.52 9.48 -19.82
C VAL A 36 -14.47 8.10 -19.23
N HIS A 37 -14.61 8.00 -17.91
CA HIS A 37 -14.78 6.73 -17.20
C HIS A 37 -16.07 6.76 -16.37
N TYR A 38 -16.56 5.59 -16.02
CA TYR A 38 -17.68 5.41 -15.10
C TYR A 38 -17.42 4.20 -14.21
N GLU A 39 -17.54 4.37 -12.90
CA GLU A 39 -17.38 3.29 -11.93
C GLU A 39 -18.41 2.18 -12.16
N GLY A 40 -17.98 0.92 -12.03
CA GLY A 40 -18.85 -0.24 -12.27
C GLY A 40 -19.12 -0.58 -13.73
N TRP A 41 -18.66 0.23 -14.69
CA TRP A 41 -18.73 -0.15 -16.08
C TRP A 41 -17.50 -0.95 -16.49
N TYR A 42 -17.71 -2.22 -16.82
CA TYR A 42 -16.67 -3.07 -17.40
C TYR A 42 -16.92 -3.25 -18.89
N ILE A 43 -15.90 -2.97 -19.64
CA ILE A 43 -15.88 -3.34 -21.05
C ILE A 43 -15.43 -4.79 -21.11
N ILE A 44 -16.38 -5.71 -21.01
CA ILE A 44 -16.13 -7.13 -21.22
C ILE A 44 -16.07 -7.36 -22.73
N THR A 45 -14.98 -7.36 -23.21
CA THR A 45 -14.09 -7.70 -24.25
C THR A 45 -14.57 -8.12 -25.63
N GLU A 46 -15.07 -9.27 -25.89
CA GLU A 46 -15.22 -9.71 -27.28
C GLU A 46 -16.46 -9.17 -28.00
N GLN A 47 -17.48 -8.82 -27.25
CA GLN A 47 -18.72 -8.28 -27.81
C GLN A 47 -18.63 -6.81 -28.20
N ASN A 48 -17.59 -6.09 -27.76
CA ASN A 48 -17.46 -4.64 -27.92
C ASN A 48 -16.33 -4.22 -28.88
N LYS A 49 -15.91 -5.08 -29.81
CA LYS A 49 -14.92 -4.71 -30.86
C LYS A 49 -15.35 -3.52 -31.72
N ASN A 50 -16.64 -3.22 -31.78
CA ASN A 50 -17.21 -2.04 -32.45
C ASN A 50 -17.80 -1.10 -31.38
N ARG A 51 -16.94 -0.51 -30.54
CA ARG A 51 -17.38 0.41 -29.48
C ARG A 51 -18.21 1.57 -30.02
N PRO A 52 -19.46 1.77 -29.61
CA PRO A 52 -20.15 3.02 -29.83
C PRO A 52 -19.38 4.15 -29.13
N HIS A 53 -19.34 5.33 -29.75
CA HIS A 53 -18.73 6.53 -29.13
C HIS A 53 -19.38 6.95 -27.80
N SER A 54 -20.48 6.34 -27.42
CA SER A 54 -21.24 6.55 -26.19
C SER A 54 -20.79 5.67 -25.02
N LEU A 55 -19.71 4.89 -25.17
CA LEU A 55 -19.16 4.09 -24.07
C LEU A 55 -17.98 4.79 -23.38
N PRO A 56 -17.71 4.50 -22.10
CA PRO A 56 -16.52 4.97 -21.41
C PRO A 56 -15.24 4.57 -22.14
N ASP A 57 -14.22 5.42 -22.04
CA ASP A 57 -12.91 5.17 -22.67
C ASP A 57 -12.04 4.25 -21.83
N MET A 58 -12.35 4.12 -20.55
CA MET A 58 -11.58 3.40 -19.54
C MET A 58 -12.47 2.48 -18.73
N ASN A 59 -11.91 1.35 -18.29
CA ASN A 59 -12.49 0.56 -17.21
C ASN A 59 -12.20 1.23 -15.87
N SER A 60 -13.17 1.22 -14.98
CA SER A 60 -13.05 1.85 -13.67
C SER A 60 -13.67 0.99 -12.59
N ARG A 61 -13.01 0.90 -11.44
CA ARG A 61 -13.51 0.16 -10.27
C ARG A 61 -13.21 0.91 -8.98
N MET A 62 -14.16 0.81 -8.06
CA MET A 62 -14.04 1.27 -6.69
C MET A 62 -13.55 0.11 -5.80
N TYR A 63 -12.51 0.34 -5.02
CA TYR A 63 -11.92 -0.63 -4.07
C TYR A 63 -11.67 -2.04 -4.62
N PRO A 64 -11.05 -2.20 -5.80
CA PRO A 64 -10.67 -3.52 -6.27
C PRO A 64 -9.55 -4.08 -5.37
N SER A 65 -9.53 -5.40 -5.17
CA SER A 65 -8.37 -6.03 -4.53
C SER A 65 -7.13 -5.98 -5.44
N VAL A 66 -5.94 -6.16 -4.86
CA VAL A 66 -4.69 -6.26 -5.64
C VAL A 66 -4.78 -7.38 -6.69
N ASP A 67 -5.38 -8.52 -6.33
CA ASP A 67 -5.55 -9.64 -7.24
C ASP A 67 -6.51 -9.32 -8.40
N PHE A 68 -7.55 -8.52 -8.13
CA PHE A 68 -8.43 -8.04 -9.19
C PHE A 68 -7.70 -7.11 -10.17
N VAL A 69 -6.86 -6.21 -9.67
CA VAL A 69 -6.06 -5.33 -10.53
C VAL A 69 -5.09 -6.14 -11.40
N ARG A 70 -4.52 -7.22 -10.85
CA ARG A 70 -3.66 -8.15 -11.61
C ARG A 70 -4.41 -8.92 -12.70
N TYR A 71 -5.68 -9.21 -12.45
CA TYR A 71 -6.52 -9.93 -13.40
C TYR A 71 -6.85 -9.11 -14.67
N ILE A 72 -6.96 -7.78 -14.56
CA ILE A 72 -7.44 -6.91 -15.64
C ILE A 72 -6.60 -6.99 -16.91
N PRO A 73 -5.26 -6.80 -16.90
CA PRO A 73 -4.45 -6.84 -18.13
C PRO A 73 -4.51 -8.18 -18.85
N GLU A 74 -4.66 -9.28 -18.10
CA GLU A 74 -4.72 -10.62 -18.67
C GLU A 74 -6.04 -10.88 -19.42
N HIS A 75 -7.14 -10.28 -18.97
CA HIS A 75 -8.49 -10.59 -19.44
C HIS A 75 -9.14 -9.45 -20.21
N GLN A 76 -8.62 -8.23 -20.08
CA GLN A 76 -9.16 -7.05 -20.75
C GLN A 76 -8.03 -6.16 -21.34
N PRO A 77 -7.16 -6.75 -22.14
CA PRO A 77 -6.05 -6.00 -22.73
C PRO A 77 -6.54 -4.89 -23.64
N ALA A 78 -5.75 -3.84 -23.78
CA ALA A 78 -5.98 -2.69 -24.65
C ALA A 78 -7.13 -1.75 -24.21
N VAL A 79 -7.63 -1.89 -22.98
CA VAL A 79 -8.54 -0.90 -22.39
C VAL A 79 -7.92 -0.37 -21.10
N PRO A 80 -7.60 0.92 -21.00
CA PRO A 80 -7.02 1.50 -19.80
C PRO A 80 -7.88 1.21 -18.57
N PHE A 81 -7.25 0.86 -17.46
CA PHE A 81 -7.91 0.63 -16.19
C PHE A 81 -7.48 1.67 -15.15
N ILE A 82 -8.46 2.21 -14.42
CA ILE A 82 -8.23 3.14 -13.31
C ILE A 82 -9.03 2.71 -12.08
N MET A 83 -8.43 2.82 -10.91
CA MET A 83 -9.15 2.71 -9.65
C MET A 83 -9.72 4.08 -9.28
N CYS A 84 -11.03 4.28 -9.44
CA CYS A 84 -11.65 5.56 -9.11
C CYS A 84 -11.63 5.85 -7.61
N GLU A 85 -11.58 4.82 -6.79
CA GLU A 85 -11.29 4.88 -5.35
C GLU A 85 -10.53 3.61 -4.96
N TYR A 86 -9.52 3.75 -4.10
CA TYR A 86 -8.84 2.60 -3.51
C TYR A 86 -8.18 2.97 -2.18
N THR A 87 -7.75 1.98 -1.41
CA THR A 87 -7.05 2.12 -0.13
C THR A 87 -7.70 3.15 0.80
N HIS A 88 -8.95 2.86 1.21
CA HIS A 88 -9.72 3.71 2.13
C HIS A 88 -8.92 4.05 3.38
N ALA A 89 -8.58 5.33 3.58
CA ALA A 89 -7.58 5.78 4.56
C ALA A 89 -8.14 6.02 5.97
N MET A 90 -9.32 5.49 6.28
CA MET A 90 -9.99 5.69 7.56
C MET A 90 -9.20 5.07 8.72
N GLY A 91 -8.93 5.86 9.76
CA GLY A 91 -8.30 5.41 11.00
C GLY A 91 -6.89 4.84 10.77
N ASN A 92 -6.65 3.59 11.16
CA ASN A 92 -5.36 2.90 11.00
C ASN A 92 -5.16 2.27 9.61
N SER A 93 -5.99 2.62 8.64
CA SER A 93 -5.78 2.35 7.23
C SER A 93 -4.98 3.52 6.61
N CYS A 94 -4.40 3.45 5.46
CA CYS A 94 -4.57 2.48 4.41
C CYS A 94 -3.41 1.46 4.42
N GLY A 95 -3.53 0.40 3.61
CA GLY A 95 -2.51 -0.61 3.43
C GLY A 95 -2.45 -1.05 1.97
N ASP A 96 -1.47 -1.92 1.67
CA ASP A 96 -1.25 -2.52 0.35
C ASP A 96 -0.93 -1.54 -0.80
N VAL A 97 -0.72 -0.25 -0.52
CA VAL A 97 -0.44 0.77 -1.55
C VAL A 97 0.76 0.37 -2.40
N ALA A 98 1.84 -0.07 -1.77
CA ALA A 98 3.03 -0.56 -2.47
C ALA A 98 2.72 -1.75 -3.38
N SER A 99 1.86 -2.69 -2.95
CA SER A 99 1.49 -3.88 -3.74
C SER A 99 0.72 -3.53 -5.00
N TYR A 100 -0.15 -2.52 -4.96
CA TYR A 100 -0.81 -1.98 -6.15
C TYR A 100 0.19 -1.37 -7.11
N TRP A 101 1.06 -0.48 -6.60
CA TRP A 101 1.98 0.28 -7.44
C TRP A 101 3.13 -0.55 -7.99
N ASP A 102 3.59 -1.57 -7.28
CA ASP A 102 4.55 -2.54 -7.82
C ASP A 102 4.01 -3.29 -9.04
N PHE A 103 2.70 -3.46 -9.11
CA PHE A 103 2.05 -4.04 -10.28
C PHE A 103 1.80 -2.99 -11.36
N ILE A 104 1.22 -1.84 -11.01
CA ILE A 104 0.84 -0.76 -11.95
C ILE A 104 2.05 -0.29 -12.77
N TYR A 105 3.19 -0.06 -12.13
CA TYR A 105 4.42 0.36 -12.82
C TYR A 105 4.96 -0.65 -13.85
N LYS A 106 4.44 -1.84 -13.90
CA LYS A 106 4.86 -2.91 -14.84
C LYS A 106 3.84 -3.17 -15.94
N HIS A 107 2.70 -2.46 -15.93
CA HIS A 107 1.57 -2.75 -16.82
C HIS A 107 0.97 -1.46 -17.36
N ASP A 108 1.26 -1.17 -18.62
CA ASP A 108 0.86 0.07 -19.30
C ASP A 108 -0.68 0.24 -19.40
N ASP A 109 -1.43 -0.84 -19.27
CA ASP A 109 -2.90 -0.80 -19.23
C ASP A 109 -3.47 -0.30 -17.90
N CYS A 110 -2.63 -0.19 -16.84
CA CYS A 110 -3.02 0.25 -15.51
C CYS A 110 -2.62 1.72 -15.30
N CYS A 111 -3.60 2.61 -15.26
CA CYS A 111 -3.36 4.05 -15.15
C CYS A 111 -3.13 4.55 -13.72
N GLY A 112 -3.34 3.71 -12.71
CA GLY A 112 -3.26 4.08 -11.30
C GLY A 112 -4.61 4.19 -10.62
N GLY A 113 -4.72 5.09 -9.62
CA GLY A 113 -5.95 5.25 -8.86
C GLY A 113 -5.92 6.45 -7.93
N PHE A 114 -7.08 6.74 -7.34
CA PHE A 114 -7.28 7.80 -6.38
C PHE A 114 -7.52 7.24 -4.99
N VAL A 115 -6.65 7.57 -4.04
CA VAL A 115 -6.84 7.17 -2.64
C VAL A 115 -8.10 7.84 -2.10
N TRP A 116 -8.96 7.12 -1.44
CA TRP A 116 -10.06 7.68 -0.67
C TRP A 116 -9.64 7.81 0.79
N GLU A 117 -9.33 9.05 1.31
CA GLU A 117 -9.28 10.25 0.48
C GLU A 117 -8.20 11.23 0.98
N TRP A 118 -8.20 12.46 0.47
CA TRP A 118 -7.13 13.41 0.76
C TRP A 118 -7.17 13.95 2.18
N CYS A 119 -8.31 14.45 2.65
CA CYS A 119 -8.41 15.06 3.98
C CYS A 119 -9.68 14.65 4.70
N ASN A 120 -9.61 14.56 6.02
CA ASN A 120 -10.78 14.36 6.86
C ASN A 120 -11.84 15.41 6.56
N HIS A 121 -13.12 15.02 6.60
CA HIS A 121 -14.25 15.91 6.46
C HIS A 121 -14.81 16.31 7.83
N GLY A 122 -15.12 17.56 8.00
CA GLY A 122 -15.69 18.09 9.24
C GLY A 122 -15.78 19.61 9.25
N VAL A 123 -16.17 20.13 10.37
CA VAL A 123 -16.29 21.59 10.62
C VAL A 123 -15.46 21.94 11.84
N LYS A 124 -14.51 22.85 11.69
CA LYS A 124 -13.75 23.38 12.80
C LYS A 124 -14.57 24.51 13.48
N LYS A 125 -14.89 24.34 14.77
CA LYS A 125 -15.63 25.31 15.57
C LYS A 125 -15.03 25.37 16.97
N ASP A 126 -14.75 26.58 17.45
CA ASP A 126 -14.21 26.82 18.79
C ASP A 126 -12.95 26.03 19.14
N GLY A 127 -12.07 25.84 18.13
CA GLY A 127 -10.81 25.10 18.25
C GLY A 127 -10.96 23.57 18.32
N LYS A 128 -12.16 23.05 18.07
CA LYS A 128 -12.47 21.62 18.01
C LYS A 128 -13.01 21.25 16.65
N ASP A 129 -12.78 20.01 16.26
CA ASP A 129 -13.31 19.42 15.05
C ASP A 129 -14.61 18.67 15.35
N TYR A 130 -15.60 18.87 14.49
CA TYR A 130 -16.94 18.30 14.58
C TYR A 130 -17.31 17.65 13.26
N TYR A 131 -18.10 16.56 13.32
CA TYR A 131 -18.65 15.88 12.14
C TYR A 131 -20.12 15.50 12.40
N GLY A 132 -20.76 14.79 11.45
CA GLY A 132 -22.16 14.42 11.56
C GLY A 132 -22.48 13.65 12.84
N GLY A 133 -23.56 14.06 13.53
CA GLY A 133 -23.96 13.61 14.87
C GLY A 133 -23.59 14.60 15.99
N ASP A 134 -22.48 15.34 15.86
CA ASP A 134 -22.05 16.32 16.87
C ASP A 134 -22.98 17.54 16.94
N PHE A 135 -23.75 17.79 15.90
CA PHE A 135 -24.70 18.90 15.79
C PHE A 135 -26.11 18.55 16.24
N GLY A 136 -26.32 17.33 16.78
CA GLY A 136 -27.63 16.80 17.14
C GLY A 136 -28.46 16.32 15.97
N ASP A 137 -27.86 16.17 14.82
CA ASP A 137 -28.43 15.56 13.61
C ASP A 137 -28.62 14.05 13.79
N VAL A 138 -29.77 13.53 13.33
CA VAL A 138 -30.19 12.14 13.57
C VAL A 138 -29.73 11.20 12.47
N LEU A 139 -29.64 11.68 11.23
CA LEU A 139 -29.19 10.91 10.06
C LEU A 139 -27.74 11.29 9.75
N ASN A 140 -26.83 10.46 10.21
CA ASN A 140 -25.38 10.63 9.98
C ASN A 140 -24.67 9.30 10.04
N ASP A 141 -23.49 9.23 9.45
CA ASP A 141 -22.63 8.03 9.39
C ASP A 141 -21.50 8.06 10.46
N GLY A 142 -21.63 8.93 11.47
CA GLY A 142 -20.64 9.06 12.54
C GLY A 142 -19.26 9.49 12.00
N ASN A 143 -18.21 8.74 12.39
CA ASN A 143 -16.84 9.01 11.98
C ASN A 143 -16.51 8.53 10.56
N PHE A 144 -17.47 8.10 9.75
CA PHE A 144 -17.25 7.64 8.37
C PHE A 144 -16.90 8.76 7.37
N CYS A 145 -16.44 9.85 7.88
CA CYS A 145 -15.92 11.02 7.17
C CYS A 145 -14.52 11.41 7.68
N VAL A 146 -13.93 10.58 8.58
CA VAL A 146 -12.57 10.76 9.10
C VAL A 146 -11.64 9.75 8.39
N ASP A 147 -11.51 9.91 7.11
CA ASP A 147 -10.91 8.97 6.16
C ASP A 147 -9.84 9.61 5.27
N GLY A 148 -9.31 10.75 5.70
CA GLY A 148 -8.27 11.47 4.99
C GLY A 148 -6.85 10.97 5.26
N LEU A 149 -5.96 11.24 4.32
CA LEU A 149 -4.50 11.11 4.49
C LEU A 149 -3.94 12.24 5.36
N VAL A 150 -4.67 13.34 5.49
CA VAL A 150 -4.34 14.51 6.30
C VAL A 150 -5.55 14.97 7.12
N GLU A 151 -5.26 15.74 8.16
CA GLU A 151 -6.31 16.31 8.99
C GLU A 151 -7.19 17.31 8.23
N LEU A 152 -8.36 17.61 8.82
CA LEU A 152 -9.38 18.52 8.29
C LEU A 152 -8.81 19.87 7.81
N ASP A 153 -7.93 20.46 8.61
CA ASP A 153 -7.30 21.76 8.31
C ASP A 153 -5.95 21.61 7.60
N ARG A 154 -5.56 20.38 7.24
CA ARG A 154 -4.28 20.02 6.60
C ARG A 154 -3.04 20.39 7.43
N SER A 155 -3.21 20.58 8.73
CA SER A 155 -2.12 20.97 9.64
C SER A 155 -1.18 19.83 9.97
N SER A 156 -1.65 18.59 9.87
CA SER A 156 -0.86 17.40 10.13
C SER A 156 -1.23 16.26 9.17
N VAL A 157 -0.35 15.28 9.10
CA VAL A 157 -0.45 14.13 8.22
C VAL A 157 -0.67 12.86 9.04
N HIS A 158 -1.44 11.92 8.49
CA HIS A 158 -1.56 10.59 9.05
C HIS A 158 -0.41 9.69 8.60
N SER A 159 -0.14 8.63 9.34
CA SER A 159 0.93 7.68 9.00
C SER A 159 0.74 7.03 7.63
N SER A 160 -0.50 6.87 7.19
CA SER A 160 -0.87 6.36 5.87
C SER A 160 -0.32 7.21 4.71
N LEU A 161 -0.19 8.53 4.89
CA LEU A 161 0.43 9.38 3.86
C LEU A 161 1.90 9.05 3.62
N ILE A 162 2.61 8.55 4.64
CA ILE A 162 4.01 8.13 4.50
C ILE A 162 4.10 6.94 3.53
N GLU A 163 3.24 5.93 3.69
CA GLU A 163 3.18 4.77 2.78
C GLU A 163 2.82 5.19 1.35
N VAL A 164 1.82 6.06 1.20
CA VAL A 164 1.42 6.60 -0.11
C VAL A 164 2.58 7.36 -0.76
N SER A 165 3.28 8.20 -0.01
CA SER A 165 4.45 8.96 -0.49
C SER A 165 5.57 8.03 -0.97
N GLU A 166 5.84 6.96 -0.25
CA GLU A 166 6.84 5.97 -0.64
C GLU A 166 6.43 5.17 -1.89
N ALA A 167 5.16 4.78 -1.99
CA ALA A 167 4.64 4.06 -3.14
C ALA A 167 4.63 4.92 -4.43
N TYR A 168 4.32 6.21 -4.27
CA TYR A 168 4.26 7.18 -5.37
C TYR A 168 5.62 7.81 -5.72
N SER A 169 6.67 7.48 -4.97
CA SER A 169 8.00 8.03 -5.25
C SER A 169 8.45 7.69 -6.68
N PRO A 170 8.87 8.70 -7.44
CA PRO A 170 9.37 8.48 -8.80
C PRO A 170 10.73 7.78 -8.82
N CYS A 171 11.40 7.69 -7.66
CA CYS A 171 12.67 7.03 -7.53
C CYS A 171 12.47 5.60 -7.03
N ASN A 172 13.01 4.62 -7.75
CA ASN A 172 13.02 3.22 -7.36
C ASN A 172 14.43 2.66 -7.36
N VAL A 173 14.65 1.60 -6.59
CA VAL A 173 15.93 0.89 -6.52
C VAL A 173 15.72 -0.57 -6.85
N ILE A 174 16.53 -1.06 -7.78
CA ILE A 174 16.58 -2.47 -8.14
C ILE A 174 17.89 -3.03 -7.60
N CYS A 175 17.80 -4.13 -6.84
CA CYS A 175 18.95 -4.87 -6.34
C CYS A 175 19.03 -6.23 -7.07
N ASP A 176 20.18 -6.49 -7.65
CA ASP A 176 20.48 -7.80 -8.25
C ASP A 176 21.89 -8.22 -7.80
N ASN A 177 21.95 -9.30 -7.04
CA ASN A 177 23.21 -9.88 -6.54
C ASN A 177 24.13 -8.85 -5.87
N GLY A 178 23.55 -7.93 -5.06
CA GLY A 178 24.27 -6.90 -4.35
C GLY A 178 24.75 -5.73 -5.21
N ARG A 179 24.35 -5.65 -6.46
CA ARG A 179 24.52 -4.48 -7.34
C ARG A 179 23.21 -3.71 -7.39
N PHE A 180 23.31 -2.40 -7.53
CA PHE A 180 22.15 -1.53 -7.45
C PHE A 180 22.00 -0.63 -8.67
N TRP A 181 20.76 -0.47 -9.11
CA TRP A 181 20.33 0.47 -10.14
C TRP A 181 19.28 1.39 -9.56
N VAL A 182 19.37 2.67 -9.88
CA VAL A 182 18.26 3.61 -9.68
C VAL A 182 17.44 3.65 -10.96
N GLU A 183 16.15 3.48 -10.81
CA GLU A 183 15.15 3.54 -11.87
C GLU A 183 14.29 4.81 -11.71
N ASN A 184 14.06 5.49 -12.82
CA ASN A 184 13.17 6.64 -12.89
C ASN A 184 11.76 6.18 -13.30
N ARG A 185 10.79 6.35 -12.43
CA ARG A 185 9.38 6.02 -12.65
C ARG A 185 8.54 7.19 -13.14
N ASN A 186 9.13 8.37 -13.39
CA ASN A 186 8.43 9.47 -14.05
C ASN A 186 8.13 9.13 -15.50
N ASP A 187 7.05 9.71 -16.03
CA ASP A 187 6.69 9.63 -17.46
C ASP A 187 7.33 10.74 -18.29
N PHE A 188 7.61 11.91 -17.69
CA PHE A 188 8.00 13.12 -18.43
C PHE A 188 9.25 13.82 -17.91
N ALA A 189 9.71 13.53 -16.70
CA ALA A 189 10.81 14.23 -16.04
C ALA A 189 12.00 13.31 -15.76
N THR A 190 13.22 13.87 -15.85
CA THR A 190 14.43 13.23 -15.32
C THR A 190 14.44 13.26 -13.79
N LEU A 191 15.43 12.59 -13.16
CA LEU A 191 15.64 12.66 -11.71
C LEU A 191 16.53 13.83 -11.27
N ASP A 192 16.76 14.84 -12.10
CA ASP A 192 17.68 15.95 -11.82
C ASP A 192 17.29 16.80 -10.61
N ASN A 193 16.00 16.78 -10.26
CA ASN A 193 15.47 17.45 -9.07
C ASN A 193 15.68 16.67 -7.76
N PHE A 194 16.26 15.48 -7.82
CA PHE A 194 16.53 14.67 -6.65
C PHE A 194 18.01 14.60 -6.34
N GLU A 195 18.32 14.45 -5.06
CA GLU A 195 19.61 13.97 -4.56
C GLU A 195 19.42 12.56 -4.00
N CYS A 196 20.45 11.74 -4.10
CA CYS A 196 20.43 10.38 -3.59
C CYS A 196 21.67 10.11 -2.73
N LYS A 197 21.43 9.58 -1.53
CA LYS A 197 22.48 9.04 -0.65
C LYS A 197 22.25 7.54 -0.44
N CYS A 198 23.32 6.78 -0.51
CA CYS A 198 23.32 5.38 -0.10
C CYS A 198 23.90 5.27 1.31
N ILE A 199 23.18 4.60 2.19
CA ILE A 199 23.57 4.34 3.58
C ILE A 199 23.59 2.82 3.78
N ILE A 200 24.76 2.28 4.09
CA ILE A 200 24.92 0.86 4.40
C ILE A 200 24.96 0.68 5.91
N THR A 201 24.14 -0.22 6.42
CA THR A 201 24.14 -0.59 7.84
C THR A 201 24.47 -2.06 8.02
N GLU A 202 25.30 -2.37 8.98
CA GLU A 202 25.62 -3.72 9.42
C GLU A 202 25.19 -3.90 10.88
N ASN A 203 24.29 -4.83 11.14
CA ASN A 203 23.70 -5.06 12.47
C ASN A 203 23.14 -3.79 13.14
N GLY A 204 22.52 -2.92 12.32
CA GLY A 204 21.92 -1.68 12.80
C GLY A 204 22.89 -0.50 12.97
N VAL A 205 24.17 -0.69 12.68
CA VAL A 205 25.19 0.38 12.74
C VAL A 205 25.53 0.85 11.33
N GLU A 206 25.53 2.16 11.10
CA GLU A 206 25.96 2.72 9.82
C GLU A 206 27.46 2.47 9.63
N THR A 207 27.82 1.85 8.51
CA THR A 207 29.20 1.51 8.17
C THR A 207 29.73 2.31 6.99
N GLU A 208 28.85 2.76 6.11
CA GLU A 208 29.22 3.55 4.94
C GLU A 208 28.07 4.49 4.54
N VAL A 209 28.42 5.71 4.13
CA VAL A 209 27.51 6.70 3.54
C VAL A 209 28.18 7.30 2.31
N SER A 210 27.50 7.25 1.18
CA SER A 210 28.00 7.78 -0.09
C SER A 210 26.90 8.50 -0.88
N ASP A 211 27.33 9.51 -1.65
CA ASP A 211 26.45 10.17 -2.61
C ASP A 211 26.33 9.32 -3.88
N VAL A 212 25.15 9.28 -4.47
CA VAL A 212 24.84 8.51 -5.69
C VAL A 212 24.46 9.47 -6.82
N ASP A 213 25.21 9.41 -7.92
CA ASP A 213 24.87 10.22 -9.10
C ASP A 213 23.69 9.62 -9.87
N ILE A 214 22.56 10.30 -9.75
CA ILE A 214 21.29 9.96 -10.42
C ILE A 214 20.89 10.95 -11.52
N LYS A 215 21.76 11.91 -11.86
CA LYS A 215 21.45 12.93 -12.87
C LYS A 215 21.31 12.32 -14.25
N GLY A 216 20.43 12.92 -15.04
CA GLY A 216 20.20 12.57 -16.43
C GLY A 216 19.51 11.21 -16.64
N ILE A 217 18.97 10.58 -15.59
CA ILE A 217 18.17 9.36 -15.78
C ILE A 217 16.85 9.74 -16.42
N LEU A 218 16.67 9.35 -17.67
CA LEU A 218 15.46 9.62 -18.45
C LEU A 218 14.24 8.86 -17.89
N PRO A 219 13.02 9.30 -18.22
CA PRO A 219 11.80 8.55 -17.91
C PRO A 219 11.90 7.07 -18.26
N HIS A 220 11.43 6.20 -17.36
CA HIS A 220 11.46 4.74 -17.46
C HIS A 220 12.85 4.11 -17.65
N ALA A 221 13.92 4.92 -17.58
CA ALA A 221 15.29 4.43 -17.67
C ALA A 221 15.86 4.09 -16.28
N ARG A 222 16.92 3.29 -16.29
CA ARG A 222 17.68 2.94 -15.09
C ARG A 222 19.17 3.19 -15.30
N LYS A 223 19.87 3.54 -14.22
CA LYS A 223 21.32 3.77 -14.20
C LYS A 223 21.94 2.97 -13.05
N GLN A 224 23.04 2.30 -13.35
CA GLN A 224 23.80 1.60 -12.31
C GLN A 224 24.47 2.60 -11.39
N THR A 225 24.39 2.36 -10.08
CA THR A 225 24.92 3.28 -9.05
C THR A 225 26.43 3.21 -8.85
N GLY A 226 27.08 2.15 -9.34
CA GLY A 226 28.48 1.84 -9.02
C GLY A 226 28.66 1.18 -7.63
N ILE A 227 27.62 1.14 -6.82
CA ILE A 227 27.65 0.51 -5.49
C ILE A 227 27.51 -0.98 -5.63
N THR A 228 28.38 -1.70 -4.93
CA THR A 228 28.31 -3.17 -4.82
C THR A 228 28.51 -3.56 -3.37
N VAL A 229 27.58 -4.31 -2.82
CA VAL A 229 27.63 -4.80 -1.44
C VAL A 229 27.54 -6.32 -1.46
N SER A 230 28.52 -6.98 -0.85
CA SER A 230 28.50 -8.43 -0.72
C SER A 230 27.73 -8.85 0.52
N ALA A 231 26.99 -9.95 0.42
CA ALA A 231 26.38 -10.57 1.59
C ALA A 231 27.48 -10.97 2.60
N LYS A 232 27.26 -10.63 3.84
CA LYS A 232 28.16 -10.92 4.97
C LYS A 232 27.43 -11.81 5.98
N ASN A 233 28.18 -12.36 6.89
CA ASN A 233 27.60 -13.05 8.05
C ASN A 233 27.12 -12.01 9.11
N ALA A 234 26.24 -11.10 8.66
CA ALA A 234 25.70 -9.99 9.41
C ALA A 234 24.34 -9.59 8.80
N TYR A 235 23.50 -8.91 9.55
CA TYR A 235 22.32 -8.27 9.00
C TYR A 235 22.75 -7.01 8.24
N VAL A 236 22.63 -7.03 6.92
CA VAL A 236 23.07 -5.95 6.06
C VAL A 236 21.87 -5.32 5.35
N CYS A 237 21.63 -4.05 5.64
CA CYS A 237 20.68 -3.22 4.94
C CYS A 237 21.38 -2.14 4.12
N VAL A 238 20.88 -1.90 2.94
CA VAL A 238 21.29 -0.80 2.06
C VAL A 238 20.11 0.11 1.83
N ASN A 239 20.20 1.33 2.29
CA ASN A 239 19.15 2.34 2.18
C ASN A 239 19.56 3.41 1.17
N PHE A 240 18.73 3.63 0.16
CA PHE A 240 18.86 4.75 -0.76
C PHE A 240 17.88 5.83 -0.34
N VAL A 241 18.41 6.94 0.15
CA VAL A 241 17.62 8.10 0.60
C VAL A 241 17.60 9.12 -0.53
N PHE A 242 16.42 9.30 -1.12
CA PHE A 242 16.18 10.32 -2.12
C PHE A 242 15.61 11.57 -1.46
N THR A 243 16.10 12.73 -1.83
CA THR A 243 15.61 14.03 -1.35
C THR A 243 15.20 14.89 -2.55
N ASP A 244 13.93 15.24 -2.64
CA ASP A 244 13.46 16.23 -3.60
C ASP A 244 14.04 17.62 -3.24
N LYS A 245 14.76 18.24 -4.16
CA LYS A 245 15.43 19.54 -3.92
C LYS A 245 14.45 20.72 -3.92
N ILE A 246 13.26 20.55 -4.50
CA ILE A 246 12.24 21.60 -4.57
C ILE A 246 11.45 21.67 -3.28
N TYR A 247 10.99 20.50 -2.79
CA TYR A 247 10.08 20.41 -1.65
C TYR A 247 10.73 19.87 -0.38
N GLY A 248 11.96 19.36 -0.45
CA GLY A 248 12.66 18.74 0.68
C GLY A 248 12.08 17.40 1.12
N ILE A 249 11.13 16.85 0.35
CA ILE A 249 10.50 15.56 0.66
C ILE A 249 11.53 14.45 0.50
N LYS A 250 11.53 13.52 1.45
CA LYS A 250 12.42 12.35 1.41
C LYS A 250 11.63 11.09 1.20
N SER A 251 12.20 10.18 0.40
CA SER A 251 11.78 8.79 0.30
C SER A 251 12.96 7.85 0.48
N VAL A 252 12.70 6.63 0.97
CA VAL A 252 13.74 5.65 1.27
C VAL A 252 13.42 4.33 0.58
N LYS A 253 14.35 3.84 -0.25
CA LYS A 253 14.27 2.49 -0.81
C LYS A 253 15.31 1.62 -0.13
N GLN A 254 14.86 0.54 0.50
CA GLN A 254 15.68 -0.37 1.28
C GLN A 254 15.84 -1.71 0.59
N ALA A 255 17.05 -2.23 0.60
CA ALA A 255 17.34 -3.62 0.26
C ALA A 255 18.01 -4.33 1.45
N VAL A 256 17.50 -5.50 1.81
CA VAL A 256 18.13 -6.38 2.79
C VAL A 256 18.91 -7.44 2.03
N LEU A 257 20.23 -7.44 2.17
CA LEU A 257 21.12 -8.37 1.46
C LEU A 257 21.41 -9.62 2.27
N SER A 258 21.37 -9.52 3.58
CA SER A 258 21.57 -10.64 4.49
C SER A 258 20.72 -10.39 5.73
N ASP A 259 19.89 -11.37 6.05
CA ASP A 259 19.07 -11.44 7.26
C ASP A 259 19.76 -12.23 8.39
N GLY A 260 20.97 -12.68 8.13
CA GLY A 260 21.80 -13.38 9.11
C GLY A 260 22.13 -12.47 10.27
N TYR A 261 21.29 -12.47 11.29
CA TYR A 261 21.73 -12.09 12.62
C TYR A 261 22.69 -13.18 13.10
N PRO A 262 23.98 -12.86 13.29
CA PRO A 262 24.72 -13.62 14.26
C PRO A 262 24.05 -13.26 15.60
N ILE A 263 23.08 -14.04 16.01
CA ILE A 263 22.74 -14.09 17.42
C ILE A 263 24.01 -14.62 18.09
N LYS A 264 24.96 -13.72 18.37
CA LYS A 264 25.89 -14.01 19.45
C LYS A 264 24.98 -14.08 20.67
N PRO A 265 24.77 -15.26 21.25
CA PRO A 265 24.13 -15.31 22.54
C PRO A 265 24.92 -14.33 23.38
N THR A 266 24.26 -13.28 23.85
CA THR A 266 24.83 -12.45 24.88
C THR A 266 24.97 -13.42 26.03
N THR A 267 26.17 -13.95 26.24
CA THR A 267 26.48 -14.71 27.43
C THR A 267 26.40 -13.68 28.55
N CYS A 268 25.22 -13.53 29.10
CA CYS A 268 25.07 -12.94 30.42
C CYS A 268 25.62 -13.99 31.38
N ASP A 269 26.90 -13.91 31.68
CA ASP A 269 27.64 -14.87 32.51
C ASP A 269 27.04 -15.06 33.91
N ASN A 270 26.01 -14.31 34.27
CA ASN A 270 25.37 -14.29 35.58
C ASN A 270 23.95 -14.88 35.61
N TYR A 271 23.45 -15.48 34.52
CA TYR A 271 22.09 -16.02 34.47
C TYR A 271 22.10 -17.43 33.90
N GLU A 272 21.45 -18.34 34.58
CA GLU A 272 21.19 -19.70 34.11
C GLU A 272 19.84 -19.71 33.35
N TYR A 273 19.90 -19.95 32.02
CA TYR A 273 18.71 -20.03 31.18
C TYR A 273 18.47 -21.47 30.75
N ARG A 274 17.21 -21.86 30.75
CA ARG A 274 16.76 -23.08 30.11
C ARG A 274 15.56 -22.77 29.23
N PHE A 275 15.66 -23.14 27.95
CA PHE A 275 14.59 -22.95 26.96
C PHE A 275 14.34 -24.27 26.24
N GLU A 276 13.07 -24.71 26.21
CA GLU A 276 12.66 -25.90 25.50
C GLU A 276 11.43 -25.63 24.66
N ILE A 277 11.38 -26.27 23.49
CA ILE A 277 10.24 -26.24 22.58
C ILE A 277 9.63 -27.65 22.57
N GLY A 278 8.32 -27.74 22.76
CA GLY A 278 7.57 -28.97 22.67
C GLY A 278 7.41 -29.49 21.24
N ALA A 279 6.96 -30.72 21.11
CA ALA A 279 6.74 -31.36 19.80
C ALA A 279 5.76 -30.59 18.88
N ASN A 280 4.90 -29.75 19.47
CA ASN A 280 3.95 -28.88 18.76
C ASN A 280 4.55 -27.52 18.35
N GLY A 281 5.88 -27.34 18.48
CA GLY A 281 6.56 -26.08 18.14
C GLY A 281 6.35 -24.94 19.14
N MET A 282 5.70 -25.19 20.27
CA MET A 282 5.45 -24.17 21.30
C MET A 282 6.51 -24.21 22.41
N PRO A 283 6.90 -23.05 22.96
CA PRO A 283 7.73 -23.04 24.15
C PRO A 283 7.07 -23.78 25.31
N THR A 284 7.79 -24.73 25.89
CA THR A 284 7.33 -25.50 27.05
C THR A 284 8.09 -25.14 28.32
N VAL A 285 9.34 -24.70 28.18
CA VAL A 285 10.17 -24.25 29.27
C VAL A 285 10.87 -22.94 28.87
N LEU A 286 10.80 -21.96 29.72
CA LEU A 286 11.65 -20.80 29.73
C LEU A 286 11.94 -20.45 31.17
N THR A 287 13.11 -20.85 31.67
CA THR A 287 13.53 -20.49 33.02
C THR A 287 14.73 -19.57 32.97
N CYS A 288 14.80 -18.68 33.95
CA CYS A 288 15.95 -17.83 34.21
C CYS A 288 16.21 -17.88 35.72
N ASN A 289 17.40 -18.30 36.11
CA ASN A 289 17.79 -18.49 37.51
C ASN A 289 16.73 -19.30 38.31
N GLY A 290 16.25 -20.40 37.73
CA GLY A 290 15.26 -21.29 38.34
C GLY A 290 13.82 -20.77 38.31
N LYS A 291 13.54 -19.54 37.90
CA LYS A 291 12.19 -18.99 37.75
C LYS A 291 11.61 -19.33 36.38
N ASN A 292 10.47 -19.96 36.36
CA ASN A 292 9.76 -20.26 35.11
C ASN A 292 8.92 -19.08 34.64
N TYR A 293 9.04 -18.72 33.37
CA TYR A 293 8.31 -17.64 32.69
C TYR A 293 7.23 -18.15 31.73
N ILE A 294 7.19 -19.47 31.49
CA ILE A 294 6.13 -20.08 30.69
C ILE A 294 4.99 -20.48 31.62
N LEU A 295 3.82 -19.95 31.38
CA LEU A 295 2.60 -20.36 32.07
C LEU A 295 1.91 -21.47 31.29
N PRO A 296 1.12 -22.36 31.95
CA PRO A 296 0.41 -23.45 31.28
C PRO A 296 -0.51 -23.00 30.14
N GLN A 297 -0.99 -21.76 30.21
CA GLN A 297 -1.84 -21.12 29.19
C GLN A 297 -1.07 -20.30 28.16
N THR A 298 0.28 -20.29 28.17
CA THR A 298 1.08 -19.57 27.19
C THR A 298 0.77 -20.10 25.80
N ARG A 299 0.40 -19.18 24.90
CA ARG A 299 -0.01 -19.48 23.52
C ARG A 299 0.47 -18.39 22.56
N ILE A 300 0.59 -18.75 21.29
CA ILE A 300 0.71 -17.74 20.23
C ILE A 300 -0.61 -16.98 20.17
N ASN A 301 -0.53 -15.68 20.24
CA ASN A 301 -1.68 -14.81 20.08
C ASN A 301 -1.56 -14.06 18.73
N MET A 302 -2.54 -14.26 17.86
CA MET A 302 -2.64 -13.57 16.57
C MET A 302 -3.73 -12.49 16.57
N TRP A 303 -4.22 -12.14 17.76
CA TRP A 303 -5.21 -11.09 17.90
C TRP A 303 -4.58 -9.71 17.69
N ARG A 304 -5.26 -8.84 16.97
CA ARG A 304 -5.00 -7.39 16.91
C ARG A 304 -6.29 -6.63 17.17
N ALA A 305 -6.19 -5.36 17.57
CA ALA A 305 -7.35 -4.48 17.61
C ALA A 305 -7.90 -4.29 16.17
N PRO A 306 -9.24 -4.25 16.00
CA PRO A 306 -9.81 -3.95 14.70
C PRO A 306 -9.46 -2.53 14.26
N THR A 307 -9.27 -2.35 12.96
CA THR A 307 -9.27 -1.03 12.35
C THR A 307 -10.71 -0.58 12.10
N ASP A 308 -10.92 0.71 11.82
CA ASP A 308 -12.25 1.21 11.48
C ASP A 308 -12.83 0.49 10.25
N ASN A 309 -12.01 0.16 9.27
CA ASN A 309 -12.42 -0.61 8.10
C ASN A 309 -12.80 -2.07 8.44
N ASP A 310 -12.18 -2.69 9.44
CA ASP A 310 -12.57 -4.03 9.91
C ASP A 310 -13.94 -4.02 10.58
N MET A 311 -14.29 -2.93 11.26
CA MET A 311 -15.56 -2.80 11.98
C MET A 311 -16.76 -2.68 11.05
N GLN A 312 -16.54 -2.23 9.83
CA GLN A 312 -17.59 -2.12 8.84
C GLN A 312 -18.10 -3.49 8.41
N ARG A 313 -19.45 -3.59 8.25
CA ARG A 313 -20.10 -4.81 7.77
C ARG A 313 -19.75 -6.08 8.56
N ASP A 314 -19.40 -5.96 9.84
CA ASP A 314 -18.99 -7.08 10.69
C ASP A 314 -17.82 -7.93 10.15
N LYS A 315 -16.95 -7.38 9.31
CA LYS A 315 -15.80 -8.10 8.73
C LYS A 315 -14.90 -8.68 9.82
N TRP A 316 -14.65 -7.91 10.88
CA TRP A 316 -13.89 -8.34 12.04
C TRP A 316 -14.43 -9.64 12.64
N ARG A 317 -15.75 -9.71 12.88
CA ARG A 317 -16.42 -10.89 13.43
C ARG A 317 -16.54 -12.03 12.44
N LYS A 318 -16.86 -11.72 11.18
CA LYS A 318 -16.97 -12.74 10.12
C LYS A 318 -15.65 -13.47 9.88
N ASN A 319 -14.53 -12.80 10.06
CA ASN A 319 -13.20 -13.40 9.96
C ASN A 319 -12.69 -13.97 11.29
N PHE A 320 -13.52 -14.04 12.33
CA PHE A 320 -13.18 -14.54 13.66
C PHE A 320 -12.01 -13.83 14.35
N LEU A 321 -11.70 -12.61 13.94
CA LEU A 321 -10.61 -11.82 14.48
C LEU A 321 -10.95 -11.22 15.86
N ASP A 322 -12.24 -11.25 16.26
CA ASP A 322 -12.72 -10.89 17.59
C ASP A 322 -12.42 -11.95 18.64
N LYS A 323 -11.96 -13.13 18.21
CA LYS A 323 -11.67 -14.27 19.08
C LYS A 323 -10.19 -14.55 19.07
N ALA A 324 -9.55 -14.31 20.20
CA ALA A 324 -8.16 -14.69 20.39
C ALA A 324 -8.05 -16.23 20.49
N TYR A 325 -7.91 -16.89 19.34
CA TYR A 325 -7.67 -18.31 19.29
C TYR A 325 -6.24 -18.64 18.91
N CYS A 326 -5.63 -19.45 19.72
CA CYS A 326 -4.42 -20.15 19.38
C CYS A 326 -4.76 -21.60 19.07
N PHE A 327 -4.69 -21.99 17.83
CA PHE A 327 -4.78 -23.40 17.46
C PHE A 327 -3.39 -23.92 17.09
N ALA A 328 -2.76 -24.61 18.00
CA ALA A 328 -1.74 -25.57 17.64
C ALA A 328 -2.45 -26.92 17.44
N ARG A 329 -2.65 -27.37 16.24
CA ARG A 329 -2.97 -28.76 15.94
C ARG A 329 -1.66 -29.51 15.70
N SER A 330 -1.45 -30.54 16.46
CA SER A 330 -0.45 -31.58 16.25
C SER A 330 -0.70 -32.34 14.95
#